data_7fc1f65097e412055a6cfa5a04fca649
#
_entry.id   7fc1f65097e412055a6cfa5a04fca649
#
_cell.length_a   1.000
_cell.length_b   1.000
_cell.length_c   1.000
_cell.angle_alpha   90.00
_cell.angle_beta   90.00
_cell.angle_gamma   90.00
#
_symmetry.space_group_name_H-M   'P 1'
#
loop_
_entity.id
_entity.type
_entity.pdbx_description
1 polymer ?
#
loop_
_entity_poly.entity_id
_entity_poly.type
_entity_poly.pdbx_seq_one_letter_code
_entity_poly.pdbx_strand_id
1 'polypeptide(L)'
;FRLFIEELVKKADPQKVFFVIGHRLLGYERELADLAGHKFRIFAIVPTQITLTEARRLRRYDLGIRISIEPTGLGLYKSFSYEIFKRRPSVVIAIDGNSSAINVVQEARNGKKKAQIFVSSHAGLLTSKAKMLEGYAKLIDGSESPEIISGIR
;
A
#
# COMPACT_ATOMS: atom_id res chain seq x y z
N PHE A 1 13.06 1.68 7.27
CA PHE A 1 12.05 0.94 6.50
C PHE A 1 12.58 0.21 5.27
N ARG A 2 13.67 0.65 4.69
CA ARG A 2 14.24 -0.04 3.52
C ARG A 2 14.57 -1.50 3.82
N LEU A 3 15.23 -1.78 4.92
CA LEU A 3 15.53 -3.15 5.36
C LEU A 3 14.25 -3.96 5.62
N PHE A 4 13.24 -3.32 6.18
CA PHE A 4 11.94 -3.94 6.39
C PHE A 4 11.31 -4.38 5.06
N ILE A 5 11.34 -3.52 4.03
CA ILE A 5 10.81 -3.84 2.70
C ILE A 5 11.62 -4.96 2.03
N GLU A 6 12.94 -4.93 2.14
CA GLU A 6 13.81 -5.99 1.61
C GLU A 6 13.46 -7.34 2.22
N GLU A 7 13.31 -7.42 3.52
CA GLU A 7 12.92 -8.65 4.23
C GLU A 7 11.49 -9.08 3.89
N LEU A 8 10.58 -8.13 3.77
CA LEU A 8 9.20 -8.41 3.36
C LEU A 8 9.14 -9.10 2.00
N VAL A 9 9.82 -8.56 1.02
CA VAL A 9 9.88 -9.13 -0.34
C VAL A 9 10.56 -10.50 -0.35
N LYS A 10 11.61 -10.66 0.45
CA LYS A 10 12.32 -11.92 0.57
C LYS A 10 11.49 -13.04 1.18
N LYS A 11 10.65 -12.73 2.16
CA LYS A 11 9.87 -13.71 2.92
C LYS A 11 8.48 -13.98 2.35
N ALA A 12 7.92 -13.06 1.59
CA ALA A 12 6.60 -13.23 0.99
C ALA A 12 6.62 -14.29 -0.13
N ASP A 13 5.54 -15.05 -0.23
CA ASP A 13 5.36 -16.03 -1.29
C ASP A 13 4.73 -15.37 -2.52
N PRO A 14 5.44 -15.25 -3.65
CA PRO A 14 4.92 -14.59 -4.84
C PRO A 14 3.72 -15.29 -5.48
N GLN A 15 3.44 -16.53 -5.14
CA GLN A 15 2.25 -17.24 -5.61
C GLN A 15 1.01 -16.91 -4.78
N LYS A 16 1.19 -16.49 -3.55
CA LYS A 16 0.10 -16.22 -2.61
C LYS A 16 -0.17 -14.73 -2.41
N VAL A 17 0.81 -13.89 -2.67
CA VAL A 17 0.78 -12.46 -2.37
C VAL A 17 0.93 -11.64 -3.65
N PHE A 18 0.15 -10.60 -3.77
CA PHE A 18 0.40 -9.51 -4.70
C PHE A 18 0.43 -8.19 -3.96
N PHE A 19 1.12 -7.23 -4.51
CA PHE A 19 1.22 -5.89 -3.94
C PHE A 19 0.32 -4.91 -4.66
N VAL A 20 -0.19 -3.95 -3.92
CA VAL A 20 -0.94 -2.82 -4.46
C VAL A 20 -0.28 -1.53 -4.00
N ILE A 21 0.04 -0.67 -4.94
CA ILE A 21 0.73 0.60 -4.70
C ILE A 21 0.01 1.75 -5.41
N GLY A 22 0.42 2.97 -5.10
CA GLY A 22 -0.04 4.15 -5.81
C GLY A 22 0.60 4.30 -7.20
N HIS A 23 0.19 5.32 -7.93
CA HIS A 23 0.62 5.54 -9.32
C HIS A 23 1.90 6.38 -9.47
N ARG A 24 2.32 7.07 -8.42
CA ARG A 24 3.47 7.97 -8.51
C ARG A 24 4.81 7.27 -8.54
N LEU A 25 4.92 6.08 -7.97
CA LEU A 25 6.16 5.31 -7.86
C LEU A 25 7.30 6.12 -7.24
N LEU A 26 7.05 6.69 -6.07
CA LEU A 26 8.02 7.46 -5.31
C LEU A 26 8.33 6.78 -3.98
N GLY A 27 9.51 7.05 -3.45
CA GLY A 27 9.92 6.58 -2.13
C GLY A 27 9.85 5.06 -1.98
N TYR A 28 9.18 4.59 -0.95
CA TYR A 28 9.10 3.16 -0.62
C TYR A 28 8.30 2.33 -1.61
N GLU A 29 7.34 2.91 -2.30
CA GLU A 29 6.62 2.20 -3.36
C GLU A 29 7.54 1.88 -4.54
N ARG A 30 8.43 2.79 -4.89
CA ARG A 30 9.45 2.56 -5.90
C ARG A 30 10.46 1.51 -5.46
N GLU A 31 10.92 1.57 -4.23
CA GLU A 31 11.81 0.54 -3.67
C GLU A 31 11.17 -0.84 -3.70
N LEU A 32 9.91 -0.94 -3.32
CA LEU A 32 9.15 -2.18 -3.41
C LEU A 32 9.09 -2.70 -4.85
N ALA A 33 8.78 -1.85 -5.81
CA ALA A 33 8.71 -2.23 -7.21
C ALA A 33 10.06 -2.71 -7.75
N ASP A 34 11.15 -2.04 -7.38
CA ASP A 34 12.51 -2.44 -7.76
C ASP A 34 12.90 -3.79 -7.15
N LEU A 35 12.60 -4.00 -5.88
CA LEU A 35 12.94 -5.23 -5.17
C LEU A 35 12.07 -6.42 -5.56
N ALA A 36 10.78 -6.20 -5.73
CA ALA A 36 9.84 -7.24 -6.11
C ALA A 36 10.05 -7.69 -7.55
N GLY A 37 10.44 -6.77 -8.43
CA GLY A 37 10.78 -7.05 -9.81
C GLY A 37 9.71 -7.87 -10.51
N HIS A 38 10.14 -8.90 -11.26
CA HIS A 38 9.24 -9.79 -11.98
C HIS A 38 8.73 -10.98 -11.16
N LYS A 39 9.14 -11.10 -9.90
CA LYS A 39 8.72 -12.21 -9.04
C LYS A 39 7.28 -12.07 -8.57
N PHE A 40 6.85 -10.84 -8.30
CA PHE A 40 5.53 -10.56 -7.74
C PHE A 40 4.65 -9.84 -8.75
N ARG A 41 3.36 -10.10 -8.67
CA ARG A 41 2.37 -9.24 -9.31
C ARG A 41 2.20 -7.97 -8.49
N ILE A 42 2.35 -6.85 -9.13
CA ILE A 42 2.16 -5.53 -8.52
C ILE A 42 1.10 -4.79 -9.32
N PHE A 43 0.11 -4.27 -8.63
CA PHE A 43 -0.94 -3.44 -9.23
C PHE A 43 -0.77 -2.00 -8.79
N ALA A 44 -0.74 -1.08 -9.74
CA ALA A 44 -0.78 0.35 -9.47
C ALA A 44 -2.21 0.88 -9.58
N ILE A 45 -2.61 1.68 -8.61
CA ILE A 45 -3.88 2.42 -8.67
C ILE A 45 -3.62 3.71 -9.43
N VAL A 46 -4.21 3.83 -10.62
CA VAL A 46 -3.96 4.95 -11.53
C VAL A 46 -5.24 5.72 -11.77
N PRO A 47 -5.28 7.04 -11.49
CA PRO A 47 -6.42 7.88 -11.86
C PRO A 47 -6.48 8.04 -13.38
N THR A 48 -7.64 8.46 -13.89
CA THR A 48 -7.80 8.70 -15.33
C THR A 48 -6.95 9.86 -15.83
N GLN A 49 -6.62 10.80 -14.95
CA GLN A 49 -5.76 11.96 -15.26
C GLN A 49 -4.43 11.81 -14.53
N ILE A 50 -3.39 11.54 -15.28
CA ILE A 50 -2.01 11.49 -14.78
C ILE A 50 -1.10 12.37 -15.64
N THR A 51 0.01 12.82 -15.07
CA THR A 51 1.01 13.58 -15.81
C THR A 51 1.79 12.68 -16.75
N LEU A 52 2.39 13.26 -17.78
CA LEU A 52 3.27 12.52 -18.69
C LEU A 52 4.46 11.90 -17.95
N THR A 53 4.99 12.61 -16.97
CA THR A 53 6.09 12.11 -16.13
C THR A 53 5.68 10.86 -15.35
N GLU A 54 4.49 10.85 -14.75
CA GLU A 54 3.94 9.69 -14.02
C GLU A 54 3.71 8.51 -14.97
N ALA A 55 3.16 8.76 -16.15
CA ALA A 55 2.95 7.73 -17.17
C ALA A 55 4.27 7.08 -17.60
N ARG A 56 5.33 7.88 -17.78
CA ARG A 56 6.67 7.38 -18.14
C ARG A 56 7.27 6.53 -17.03
N ARG A 57 7.07 6.89 -15.77
CA ARG A 57 7.52 6.07 -14.63
C ARG A 57 6.83 4.72 -14.62
N LEU A 58 5.52 4.68 -14.79
CA LEU A 58 4.75 3.44 -14.82
C LEU A 58 5.20 2.49 -15.92
N ARG A 59 5.58 3.01 -17.08
CA ARG A 59 6.06 2.19 -18.21
C ARG A 59 7.38 1.49 -17.97
N ARG A 60 8.19 1.95 -17.02
CA ARG A 60 9.47 1.33 -16.68
C ARG A 60 9.31 0.02 -15.91
N TYR A 61 8.13 -0.19 -15.34
CA TYR A 61 7.81 -1.34 -14.51
C TYR A 61 6.74 -2.17 -15.20
N ASP A 62 6.87 -3.47 -15.12
CA ASP A 62 5.87 -4.40 -15.63
C ASP A 62 4.76 -4.55 -14.58
N LEU A 63 3.93 -3.53 -14.49
CA LEU A 63 2.86 -3.44 -13.50
C LEU A 63 1.50 -3.77 -14.10
N GLY A 64 0.73 -4.56 -13.37
CA GLY A 64 -0.71 -4.60 -13.58
C GLY A 64 -1.32 -3.24 -13.22
N ILE A 65 -2.02 -2.62 -14.14
CA ILE A 65 -2.60 -1.29 -13.92
C ILE A 65 -4.10 -1.44 -13.70
N ARG A 66 -4.59 -0.86 -12.60
CA ARG A 66 -6.01 -0.67 -12.33
C ARG A 66 -6.34 0.81 -12.49
N ILE A 67 -7.10 1.13 -13.53
CA ILE A 67 -7.56 2.49 -13.77
C ILE A 67 -8.94 2.65 -13.14
N SER A 68 -9.10 3.70 -12.36
CA SER A 68 -10.40 4.12 -11.87
C SER A 68 -10.97 5.21 -12.77
N ILE A 69 -12.28 5.27 -12.86
CA ILE A 69 -13.00 6.35 -13.53
C ILE A 69 -12.93 7.68 -12.76
N GLU A 70 -12.48 7.65 -11.52
CA GLU A 70 -12.34 8.83 -10.68
C GLU A 70 -11.17 9.70 -11.16
N PRO A 71 -11.38 10.97 -11.50
CA PRO A 71 -10.33 11.83 -12.03
C PRO A 71 -9.36 12.36 -10.96
N THR A 72 -9.74 12.31 -9.68
CA THR A 72 -8.95 12.84 -8.56
C THR A 72 -8.61 11.76 -7.55
N GLY A 73 -7.51 11.97 -6.81
CA GLY A 73 -6.91 10.93 -6.00
C GLY A 73 -7.73 10.40 -4.81
N LEU A 74 -8.53 11.25 -4.14
CA LEU A 74 -9.21 10.86 -2.90
C LEU A 74 -10.29 9.80 -3.13
N GLY A 75 -11.18 10.03 -4.08
CA GLY A 75 -12.24 9.07 -4.42
C GLY A 75 -11.70 7.77 -5.00
N LEU A 76 -10.64 7.87 -5.81
CA LEU A 76 -9.96 6.73 -6.42
C LEU A 76 -9.50 5.70 -5.37
N TYR A 77 -8.70 6.15 -4.41
CA TYR A 77 -8.13 5.25 -3.41
C TYR A 77 -9.19 4.67 -2.49
N LYS A 78 -10.21 5.44 -2.17
CA LYS A 78 -11.34 4.98 -1.37
C LYS A 78 -12.10 3.86 -2.08
N SER A 79 -12.51 4.08 -3.32
CA SER A 79 -13.28 3.10 -4.10
C SER A 79 -12.53 1.81 -4.33
N PHE A 80 -11.26 1.91 -4.70
CA PHE A 80 -10.41 0.74 -4.92
C PHE A 80 -10.19 -0.05 -3.64
N SER A 81 -9.88 0.63 -2.54
CA SER A 81 -9.65 0.01 -1.25
C SER A 81 -10.91 -0.70 -0.75
N TYR A 82 -12.07 -0.10 -0.90
CA TYR A 82 -13.34 -0.72 -0.56
C TYR A 82 -13.52 -2.08 -1.26
N GLU A 83 -13.27 -2.15 -2.56
CA GLU A 83 -13.41 -3.39 -3.33
C GLU A 83 -12.40 -4.47 -2.89
N ILE A 84 -11.15 -4.08 -2.63
CA ILE A 84 -10.12 -5.02 -2.16
C ILE A 84 -10.47 -5.56 -0.78
N PHE A 85 -10.77 -4.70 0.18
CA PHE A 85 -11.01 -5.10 1.57
C PHE A 85 -12.33 -5.85 1.75
N LYS A 86 -13.25 -5.70 0.84
CA LYS A 86 -14.49 -6.49 0.82
C LYS A 86 -14.25 -7.94 0.42
N ARG A 87 -13.31 -8.18 -0.48
CA ARG A 87 -13.17 -9.47 -1.16
C ARG A 87 -11.97 -10.28 -0.70
N ARG A 88 -10.90 -9.65 -0.22
CA ARG A 88 -9.63 -10.33 0.02
C ARG A 88 -9.08 -10.04 1.41
N PRO A 89 -8.49 -11.05 2.07
CA PRO A 89 -7.66 -10.82 3.23
C PRO A 89 -6.51 -9.89 2.85
N SER A 90 -6.28 -8.85 3.62
CA SER A 90 -5.35 -7.79 3.26
C SER A 90 -4.48 -7.38 4.44
N VAL A 91 -3.28 -6.92 4.13
CA VAL A 91 -2.39 -6.25 5.07
C VAL A 91 -2.10 -4.86 4.50
N VAL A 92 -2.32 -3.85 5.30
CA VAL A 92 -2.02 -2.46 4.95
C VAL A 92 -0.78 -2.03 5.68
N ILE A 93 0.22 -1.55 4.96
CA ILE A 93 1.45 -1.01 5.51
C ILE A 93 1.58 0.43 5.01
N ALA A 94 1.30 1.38 5.89
CA ALA A 94 1.39 2.80 5.59
C ALA A 94 2.68 3.37 6.18
N ILE A 95 3.71 3.49 5.35
CA ILE A 95 5.04 3.95 5.76
C ILE A 95 5.13 5.46 5.66
N ASP A 96 4.62 6.00 4.58
CA ASP A 96 4.61 7.43 4.30
C ASP A 96 3.24 7.77 3.75
N GLY A 97 2.72 8.96 4.01
CA GLY A 97 1.35 9.13 3.64
C GLY A 97 0.79 10.55 3.66
N ASN A 98 -0.18 10.72 2.79
CA ASN A 98 -1.03 11.88 2.65
C ASN A 98 -2.50 11.49 2.92
N SER A 99 -3.42 12.34 2.52
CA SER A 99 -4.87 12.10 2.65
C SER A 99 -5.34 10.80 2.00
N SER A 100 -4.72 10.39 0.89
CA SER A 100 -5.03 9.12 0.21
C SER A 100 -4.69 7.92 1.08
N ALA A 101 -3.55 7.94 1.76
CA ALA A 101 -3.16 6.88 2.69
C ALA A 101 -4.13 6.77 3.87
N ILE A 102 -4.60 7.89 4.40
CA ILE A 102 -5.63 7.90 5.46
C ILE A 102 -6.92 7.24 4.98
N ASN A 103 -7.35 7.53 3.77
CA ASN A 103 -8.54 6.90 3.18
C ASN A 103 -8.39 5.38 3.06
N VAL A 104 -7.23 4.89 2.63
CA VAL A 104 -6.94 3.46 2.55
C VAL A 104 -7.02 2.81 3.94
N VAL A 105 -6.42 3.42 4.95
CA VAL A 105 -6.44 2.92 6.32
C VAL A 105 -7.87 2.87 6.88
N GLN A 106 -8.67 3.91 6.65
CA GLN A 106 -10.05 3.96 7.08
C GLN A 106 -10.91 2.88 6.41
N GLU A 107 -10.76 2.67 5.11
CA GLU A 107 -11.47 1.60 4.40
C GLU A 107 -11.03 0.21 4.86
N ALA A 108 -9.77 0.02 5.18
CA ALA A 108 -9.27 -1.22 5.76
C ALA A 108 -9.91 -1.54 7.11
N ARG A 109 -10.08 -0.52 7.95
CA ARG A 109 -10.80 -0.64 9.23
C ARG A 109 -12.25 -1.05 9.04
N ASN A 110 -12.94 -0.44 8.08
CA ASN A 110 -14.37 -0.62 7.85
C ASN A 110 -14.70 -1.84 7.00
N GLY A 111 -13.69 -2.50 6.44
CA GLY A 111 -13.88 -3.67 5.58
C GLY A 111 -14.50 -4.87 6.31
N LYS A 112 -15.30 -5.65 5.59
CA LYS A 112 -15.93 -6.86 6.14
C LYS A 112 -14.92 -7.94 6.50
N LYS A 113 -13.81 -8.02 5.78
CA LYS A 113 -12.68 -8.88 6.11
C LYS A 113 -11.68 -8.06 6.90
N LYS A 114 -11.36 -8.51 8.10
CA LYS A 114 -10.40 -7.81 8.96
C LYS A 114 -9.05 -7.72 8.27
N ALA A 115 -8.64 -6.52 7.93
CA ALA A 115 -7.31 -6.23 7.47
C ALA A 115 -6.38 -6.00 8.65
N GLN A 116 -5.14 -6.47 8.56
CA GLN A 116 -4.08 -6.06 9.47
C GLN A 116 -3.56 -4.70 9.02
N ILE A 117 -3.43 -3.76 9.94
CA ILE A 117 -3.03 -2.39 9.62
C ILE A 117 -1.79 -2.01 10.42
N PHE A 118 -0.73 -1.67 9.71
CA PHE A 118 0.53 -1.21 10.25
C PHE A 118 0.82 0.19 9.74
N VAL A 119 1.13 1.11 10.64
CA VAL A 119 1.39 2.51 10.29
C VAL A 119 2.76 2.91 10.84
N SER A 120 3.56 3.56 10.02
CA SER A 120 4.84 4.10 10.45
C SER A 120 4.67 5.17 11.52
N SER A 121 5.43 5.05 12.59
CA SER A 121 5.53 6.09 13.62
C SER A 121 6.10 7.41 13.10
N HIS A 122 6.73 7.38 11.93
CA HIS A 122 7.32 8.55 11.26
C HIS A 122 6.45 9.15 10.16
N ALA A 123 5.27 8.55 9.89
CA ALA A 123 4.35 9.04 8.87
C ALA A 123 3.61 10.29 9.37
N GLY A 124 4.11 11.48 9.06
CA GLY A 124 3.69 12.75 9.66
C GLY A 124 2.19 12.98 9.73
N LEU A 125 1.47 12.89 8.62
CA LEU A 125 0.02 13.10 8.61
C LEU A 125 -0.75 11.97 9.32
N LEU A 126 -0.31 10.73 9.17
CA LEU A 126 -0.89 9.58 9.86
C LEU A 126 -0.62 9.63 11.36
N THR A 127 0.58 10.07 11.76
CA THR A 127 0.92 10.25 13.17
C THR A 127 0.11 11.34 13.83
N SER A 128 -0.17 12.45 13.13
CA SER A 128 -1.05 13.49 13.65
C SER A 128 -2.50 13.04 13.85
N LYS A 129 -2.91 11.96 13.18
CA LYS A 129 -4.20 11.31 13.32
C LYS A 129 -4.16 10.06 14.22
N ALA A 130 -3.12 9.91 15.03
CA ALA A 130 -2.89 8.73 15.87
C ALA A 130 -4.08 8.35 16.74
N LYS A 131 -4.84 9.31 17.26
CA LYS A 131 -6.06 9.05 18.03
C LYS A 131 -7.13 8.28 17.23
N MET A 132 -7.23 8.58 15.92
CA MET A 132 -8.17 7.86 15.04
C MET A 132 -7.70 6.43 14.73
N LEU A 133 -6.42 6.17 14.89
CA LEU A 133 -5.81 4.87 14.60
C LEU A 133 -5.72 3.96 15.83
N GLU A 134 -5.99 4.55 17.00
CA GLU A 134 -5.91 3.85 18.27
C GLU A 134 -6.87 2.64 18.31
N GLY A 135 -6.36 1.50 18.70
CA GLY A 135 -7.15 0.27 18.82
C GLY A 135 -7.31 -0.57 17.55
N TYR A 136 -6.93 -0.08 16.37
CA TYR A 136 -7.02 -0.87 15.14
C TYR A 136 -5.78 -0.87 14.24
N ALA A 137 -4.85 0.02 14.46
CA ALA A 137 -3.58 0.06 13.74
C ALA A 137 -2.40 -0.12 14.71
N LYS A 138 -1.42 -0.90 14.29
CA LYS A 138 -0.17 -1.07 15.02
C LYS A 138 0.87 -0.09 14.47
N LEU A 139 1.48 0.70 15.36
CA LEU A 139 2.59 1.59 14.99
C LEU A 139 3.88 0.78 14.86
N ILE A 140 4.63 1.03 13.81
CA ILE A 140 5.93 0.40 13.54
C ILE A 140 6.98 1.47 13.23
N ASP A 141 8.23 1.22 13.58
CA ASP A 141 9.35 2.14 13.36
C ASP A 141 10.34 1.67 12.27
N GLY A 142 10.11 0.49 11.72
CA GLY A 142 10.96 -0.10 10.69
C GLY A 142 12.02 -1.06 11.21
N SER A 143 12.18 -1.19 12.52
CA SER A 143 13.11 -2.14 13.15
C SER A 143 12.50 -3.53 13.34
N GLU A 144 11.20 -3.64 13.19
CA GLU A 144 10.47 -4.89 13.36
C GLU A 144 10.79 -5.89 12.25
N SER A 145 10.70 -7.18 12.59
CA SER A 145 10.75 -8.23 11.59
C SER A 145 9.39 -8.33 10.87
N PRO A 146 9.37 -8.57 9.54
CA PRO A 146 8.13 -8.80 8.80
C PRO A 146 7.30 -9.99 9.29
N GLU A 147 7.83 -10.88 10.12
CA GLU A 147 7.07 -11.98 10.72
C GLU A 147 5.91 -11.52 11.61
N ILE A 148 5.93 -10.29 12.09
CA ILE A 148 4.79 -9.70 12.80
C ILE A 148 3.54 -9.64 11.92
N ILE A 149 3.72 -9.68 10.60
CA ILE A 149 2.63 -9.64 9.63
C ILE A 149 2.23 -11.07 9.33
N SER A 150 1.17 -11.54 9.96
CA SER A 150 0.63 -12.87 9.69
C SER A 150 0.07 -12.95 8.26
N GLY A 151 0.30 -14.08 7.57
CA GLY A 151 -0.21 -14.31 6.22
C GLY A 151 0.72 -13.93 5.07
N ILE A 152 1.90 -13.40 5.34
CA ILE A 152 2.93 -13.13 4.32
C ILE A 152 3.55 -14.41 3.74
N ARG A 153 3.52 -15.47 4.48
CA ARG A 153 4.10 -16.77 4.13
C ARG A 153 3.21 -17.55 3.17
#